data_5ad8168579bc082c931166ef714b0e65
#
_entry.id   5ad8168579bc082c931166ef714b0e65
#
_cell.length_a   1.000
_cell.length_b   1.000
_cell.length_c   1.000
_cell.angle_alpha   90.00
_cell.angle_beta   90.00
_cell.angle_gamma   90.00
#
_symmetry.space_group_name_H-M   'P 1'
#
loop_
_entity.id
_entity.type
_entity.pdbx_description
1 polymer ?
#
loop_
_entity_poly.entity_id
_entity_poly.type
_entity_poly.pdbx_seq_one_letter_code
_entity_poly.pdbx_strand_id
1 'polypeptide(L)'
;MKVLLYTEGLKTVGKSGLGKAIKHQQKALEYENIEYTLDPKDDYDILHINTYFPKSYFLAKKAKKKGKKIVYHAHSTEEDFKDGFIFCRQISPLFKKWLIKCYSLGDVIVTPTPYSKRLLEGYKGLENKKIYAISNGIEIEFFKKDKKLGEKFRKDYNIKKDEKVIIGIGLYIERKGIVDFVELAKRLPEYKFIWFGYSPLAAATKPVRDAVNTKLDNLTFAGYVERDVIRGAMNGCDLYLFPTLEETEGIPIIEACACETDAIIRDIPIFEGWLEDGKNVHKAKDVDEFEKKIKDFFNKKIKSVAKHSYKLAEERDLKNVGKQLKEVYESIYKED
;
A
#
# COMPACT_ATOMS: atom_id res chain seq x y z
N MET A 1 23.08 8.32 16.88
CA MET A 1 21.60 8.42 16.79
C MET A 1 21.04 7.03 16.65
N LYS A 2 20.20 6.62 17.62
CA LYS A 2 19.50 5.33 17.64
C LYS A 2 17.99 5.56 17.59
N VAL A 3 17.28 4.83 16.72
CA VAL A 3 15.84 5.00 16.48
C VAL A 3 15.07 3.85 17.11
N LEU A 4 14.04 4.14 17.91
CA LEU A 4 13.04 3.15 18.27
C LEU A 4 11.95 3.12 17.19
N LEU A 5 11.89 2.07 16.38
CA LEU A 5 10.78 1.79 15.46
C LEU A 5 9.64 1.10 16.23
N TYR A 6 8.65 1.87 16.66
CA TYR A 6 7.58 1.35 17.49
C TYR A 6 6.31 1.07 16.70
N THR A 7 5.78 -0.15 16.88
CA THR A 7 4.52 -0.59 16.29
C THR A 7 3.72 -1.38 17.32
N GLU A 8 2.63 -0.79 17.79
CA GLU A 8 1.71 -1.51 18.67
C GLU A 8 0.95 -2.57 17.88
N GLY A 9 0.87 -3.78 18.45
CA GLY A 9 0.12 -4.88 17.82
C GLY A 9 0.81 -5.48 16.58
N LEU A 10 2.13 -5.41 16.46
CA LEU A 10 2.89 -5.92 15.30
C LEU A 10 2.53 -7.36 14.93
N LYS A 11 2.24 -8.23 15.90
CA LYS A 11 1.79 -9.61 15.64
C LYS A 11 0.47 -9.67 14.86
N THR A 12 -0.43 -8.74 15.09
CA THR A 12 -1.74 -8.67 14.43
C THR A 12 -1.65 -7.98 13.07
N VAL A 13 -0.92 -6.86 12.97
CA VAL A 13 -0.79 -6.08 11.74
C VAL A 13 0.30 -6.58 10.80
N GLY A 14 1.15 -7.51 11.23
CA GLY A 14 2.34 -7.97 10.51
C GLY A 14 2.08 -8.59 9.13
N LYS A 15 0.89 -9.13 8.89
CA LYS A 15 0.44 -9.68 7.59
C LYS A 15 -0.29 -8.66 6.70
N SER A 16 -0.40 -7.40 7.12
CA SER A 16 -1.05 -6.33 6.37
C SER A 16 -0.04 -5.47 5.60
N GLY A 17 -0.54 -4.49 4.81
CA GLY A 17 0.30 -3.48 4.16
C GLY A 17 1.16 -2.69 5.15
N LEU A 18 0.62 -2.39 6.35
CA LEU A 18 1.38 -1.75 7.43
C LEU A 18 2.56 -2.62 7.90
N GLY A 19 2.33 -3.92 8.10
CA GLY A 19 3.41 -4.85 8.47
C GLY A 19 4.52 -4.92 7.41
N LYS A 20 4.18 -4.81 6.13
CA LYS A 20 5.14 -4.71 5.03
C LYS A 20 5.90 -3.38 5.11
N ALA A 21 5.22 -2.25 5.29
CA ALA A 21 5.84 -0.94 5.42
C ALA A 21 6.88 -0.89 6.55
N ILE A 22 6.59 -1.51 7.70
CA ILE A 22 7.54 -1.57 8.83
C ILE A 22 8.80 -2.38 8.49
N LYS A 23 8.66 -3.52 7.81
CA LYS A 23 9.82 -4.29 7.33
C LYS A 23 10.65 -3.48 6.33
N HIS A 24 10.00 -2.71 5.48
CA HIS A 24 10.65 -1.80 4.55
C HIS A 24 11.41 -0.70 5.29
N GLN A 25 10.84 -0.10 6.34
CA GLN A 25 11.53 0.88 7.17
C GLN A 25 12.80 0.29 7.80
N GLN A 26 12.73 -0.92 8.38
CA GLN A 26 13.90 -1.58 8.96
C GLN A 26 15.02 -1.71 7.92
N LYS A 27 14.73 -2.26 6.74
CA LYS A 27 15.70 -2.37 5.65
C LYS A 27 16.22 -1.02 5.15
N ALA A 28 15.35 -0.02 5.08
CA ALA A 28 15.74 1.34 4.68
C ALA A 28 16.76 1.95 5.66
N LEU A 29 16.58 1.73 6.97
CA LEU A 29 17.53 2.18 7.99
C LEU A 29 18.84 1.38 7.94
N GLU A 30 18.79 0.07 7.67
CA GLU A 30 19.98 -0.77 7.46
C GLU A 30 20.83 -0.26 6.29
N TYR A 31 20.24 0.14 5.16
CA TYR A 31 20.97 0.73 4.03
C TYR A 31 21.71 2.01 4.38
N GLU A 32 21.22 2.79 5.33
CA GLU A 32 21.82 4.04 5.78
C GLU A 32 22.69 3.88 7.04
N ASN A 33 22.92 2.64 7.50
CA ASN A 33 23.65 2.30 8.74
C ASN A 33 23.09 3.06 9.96
N ILE A 34 21.77 3.25 10.03
CA ILE A 34 21.10 3.86 11.19
C ILE A 34 20.78 2.76 12.19
N GLU A 35 21.33 2.88 13.39
CA GLU A 35 21.03 1.96 14.48
C GLU A 35 19.56 2.09 14.91
N TYR A 36 18.86 0.95 15.04
CA TYR A 36 17.49 0.95 15.52
C TYR A 36 17.21 -0.20 16.50
N THR A 37 16.13 -0.04 17.24
CA THR A 37 15.56 -1.08 18.10
C THR A 37 14.07 -1.19 17.92
N LEU A 38 13.50 -2.34 18.26
CA LEU A 38 12.05 -2.58 18.32
C LEU A 38 11.54 -2.69 19.76
N ASP A 39 12.45 -2.75 20.76
CA ASP A 39 12.09 -2.85 22.17
C ASP A 39 11.98 -1.45 22.82
N PRO A 40 10.78 -1.04 23.27
CA PRO A 40 10.59 0.25 23.92
C PRO A 40 11.28 0.39 25.29
N LYS A 41 11.94 -0.66 25.79
CA LYS A 41 12.74 -0.63 27.01
C LYS A 41 14.19 -0.23 26.75
N ASP A 42 14.67 -0.40 25.51
CA ASP A 42 16.01 0.01 25.12
C ASP A 42 16.16 1.54 25.18
N ASP A 43 17.41 2.00 25.24
CA ASP A 43 17.69 3.41 25.05
C ASP A 43 17.61 3.77 23.57
N TYR A 44 17.13 4.99 23.28
CA TYR A 44 16.98 5.54 21.95
C TYR A 44 16.98 7.07 22.00
N ASP A 45 17.32 7.68 20.89
CA ASP A 45 17.30 9.15 20.71
C ASP A 45 15.98 9.61 20.10
N ILE A 46 15.52 8.89 19.07
CA ILE A 46 14.31 9.21 18.30
C ILE A 46 13.28 8.08 18.43
N LEU A 47 12.03 8.45 18.71
CA LEU A 47 10.88 7.56 18.67
C LEU A 47 10.16 7.70 17.33
N HIS A 48 10.22 6.68 16.47
CA HIS A 48 9.45 6.60 15.24
C HIS A 48 8.25 5.68 15.43
N ILE A 49 7.04 6.25 15.47
CA ILE A 49 5.79 5.54 15.76
C ILE A 49 5.01 5.28 14.47
N ASN A 50 4.60 4.01 14.29
CA ASN A 50 3.88 3.54 13.10
C ASN A 50 2.38 3.28 13.32
N THR A 51 1.88 3.42 14.55
CA THR A 51 0.49 3.10 14.90
C THR A 51 -0.14 4.18 15.76
N TYR A 52 -1.47 4.30 15.68
CA TYR A 52 -2.29 5.25 16.42
C TYR A 52 -3.05 4.62 17.59
N PHE A 53 -2.66 3.43 18.05
CA PHE A 53 -3.32 2.74 19.15
C PHE A 53 -2.97 3.37 20.52
N PRO A 54 -3.74 3.08 21.59
CA PRO A 54 -3.56 3.73 22.88
C PRO A 54 -2.15 3.64 23.46
N LYS A 55 -1.47 2.49 23.37
CA LYS A 55 -0.10 2.34 23.89
C LYS A 55 0.89 3.22 23.10
N SER A 56 0.71 3.35 21.79
CA SER A 56 1.50 4.25 20.94
C SER A 56 1.36 5.70 21.40
N TYR A 57 0.13 6.14 21.68
CA TYR A 57 -0.15 7.47 22.20
C TYR A 57 0.51 7.73 23.54
N PHE A 58 0.38 6.80 24.50
CA PHE A 58 0.98 6.95 25.83
C PHE A 58 2.52 6.87 25.79
N LEU A 59 3.08 6.03 24.90
CA LEU A 59 4.53 5.97 24.68
C LEU A 59 5.06 7.31 24.14
N ALA A 60 4.38 7.90 23.15
CA ALA A 60 4.72 9.21 22.62
C ALA A 60 4.70 10.31 23.71
N LYS A 61 3.65 10.34 24.54
CA LYS A 61 3.59 11.29 25.67
C LYS A 61 4.74 11.10 26.66
N LYS A 62 5.10 9.85 26.96
CA LYS A 62 6.22 9.53 27.87
C LYS A 62 7.56 9.97 27.26
N ALA A 63 7.77 9.68 25.97
CA ALA A 63 8.98 10.08 25.24
C ALA A 63 9.14 11.60 25.21
N LYS A 64 8.07 12.33 24.88
CA LYS A 64 8.05 13.81 24.86
C LYS A 64 8.40 14.41 26.24
N LYS A 65 7.88 13.84 27.34
CA LYS A 65 8.25 14.26 28.71
C LYS A 65 9.71 14.03 29.04
N LYS A 66 10.37 13.09 28.35
CA LYS A 66 11.80 12.78 28.50
C LYS A 66 12.71 13.57 27.55
N GLY A 67 12.15 14.54 26.78
CA GLY A 67 12.91 15.29 25.79
C GLY A 67 13.29 14.50 24.53
N LYS A 68 12.75 13.28 24.33
CA LYS A 68 13.05 12.50 23.13
C LYS A 68 12.33 13.08 21.92
N LYS A 69 12.98 13.09 20.76
CA LYS A 69 12.40 13.53 19.48
C LYS A 69 11.43 12.46 18.94
N ILE A 70 10.36 12.89 18.29
CA ILE A 70 9.29 11.99 17.85
C ILE A 70 8.99 12.20 16.35
N VAL A 71 9.14 11.13 15.57
CA VAL A 71 8.60 11.02 14.21
C VAL A 71 7.31 10.22 14.29
N TYR A 72 6.19 10.80 13.87
CA TYR A 72 4.94 10.06 13.77
C TYR A 72 4.66 9.69 12.32
N HIS A 73 4.66 8.38 12.00
CA HIS A 73 4.36 7.90 10.65
C HIS A 73 2.85 7.71 10.49
N ALA A 74 2.24 8.58 9.73
CA ALA A 74 0.80 8.61 9.47
C ALA A 74 0.43 7.66 8.34
N HIS A 75 0.24 6.37 8.66
CA HIS A 75 -0.21 5.33 7.72
C HIS A 75 -1.72 5.33 7.51
N SER A 76 -2.47 6.18 8.19
CA SER A 76 -3.94 6.25 8.09
C SER A 76 -4.43 7.68 8.09
N THR A 77 -5.48 7.92 7.32
CA THR A 77 -6.24 9.17 7.29
C THR A 77 -7.71 8.87 7.61
N GLU A 78 -8.55 9.90 7.82
CA GLU A 78 -9.99 9.72 7.96
C GLU A 78 -10.57 9.12 6.68
N GLU A 79 -10.10 9.58 5.54
CA GLU A 79 -10.55 9.19 4.21
C GLU A 79 -10.32 7.71 3.95
N ASP A 80 -9.11 7.22 4.24
CA ASP A 80 -8.75 5.79 4.15
C ASP A 80 -9.58 4.89 5.09
N PHE A 81 -9.98 5.41 6.25
CA PHE A 81 -10.73 4.65 7.24
C PHE A 81 -12.22 4.50 6.90
N LYS A 82 -12.84 5.49 6.26
CA LYS A 82 -14.29 5.57 6.03
C LYS A 82 -14.90 4.33 5.39
N ASP A 83 -14.22 3.75 4.43
CA ASP A 83 -14.73 2.65 3.60
C ASP A 83 -14.02 1.31 3.88
N GLY A 84 -13.41 1.18 5.08
CA GLY A 84 -12.72 -0.05 5.48
C GLY A 84 -13.64 -1.19 5.91
N PHE A 85 -14.55 -0.93 6.85
CA PHE A 85 -15.40 -1.94 7.49
C PHE A 85 -16.80 -1.40 7.81
N ILE A 86 -17.69 -2.26 8.30
CA ILE A 86 -19.02 -1.89 8.77
C ILE A 86 -18.91 -0.81 9.85
N PHE A 87 -19.75 0.23 9.77
CA PHE A 87 -19.82 1.38 10.68
C PHE A 87 -18.64 2.37 10.65
N CYS A 88 -17.62 2.17 9.80
CA CYS A 88 -16.49 3.10 9.73
C CYS A 88 -16.90 4.53 9.38
N ARG A 89 -17.87 4.71 8.48
CA ARG A 89 -18.37 6.05 8.10
C ARG A 89 -18.97 6.82 9.28
N GLN A 90 -19.70 6.15 10.16
CA GLN A 90 -20.36 6.77 11.31
C GLN A 90 -19.36 7.24 12.38
N ILE A 91 -18.26 6.48 12.56
CA ILE A 91 -17.26 6.78 13.58
C ILE A 91 -16.05 7.57 13.05
N SER A 92 -15.97 7.79 11.73
CA SER A 92 -14.82 8.46 11.11
C SER A 92 -14.49 9.86 11.68
N PRO A 93 -15.47 10.72 12.06
CA PRO A 93 -15.14 12.01 12.64
C PRO A 93 -14.47 11.90 14.03
N LEU A 94 -14.84 10.90 14.82
CA LEU A 94 -14.20 10.61 16.10
C LEU A 94 -12.79 10.02 15.87
N PHE A 95 -12.66 9.17 14.87
CA PHE A 95 -11.38 8.62 14.48
C PHE A 95 -10.41 9.72 14.00
N LYS A 96 -10.88 10.67 13.17
CA LYS A 96 -10.09 11.84 12.76
C LYS A 96 -9.57 12.62 13.97
N LYS A 97 -10.44 12.94 14.94
CA LYS A 97 -10.05 13.63 16.18
C LYS A 97 -8.96 12.86 16.93
N TRP A 98 -9.08 11.54 16.98
CA TRP A 98 -8.09 10.67 17.59
C TRP A 98 -6.76 10.68 16.84
N LEU A 99 -6.77 10.57 15.51
CA LEU A 99 -5.56 10.67 14.66
C LEU A 99 -4.85 12.00 14.90
N ILE A 100 -5.58 13.12 14.87
CA ILE A 100 -5.01 14.46 15.13
C ILE A 100 -4.32 14.48 16.51
N LYS A 101 -4.99 13.95 17.54
CA LYS A 101 -4.45 13.87 18.91
C LYS A 101 -3.16 13.04 18.96
N CYS A 102 -3.07 11.96 18.20
CA CYS A 102 -1.87 11.14 18.10
C CYS A 102 -0.75 11.87 17.34
N TYR A 103 -1.05 12.32 16.13
CA TYR A 103 -0.07 12.92 15.20
C TYR A 103 0.49 14.24 15.72
N SER A 104 -0.30 15.02 16.48
CA SER A 104 0.18 16.25 17.12
C SER A 104 1.31 16.05 18.14
N LEU A 105 1.52 14.82 18.62
CA LEU A 105 2.64 14.50 19.52
C LEU A 105 3.98 14.43 18.79
N GLY A 106 3.99 14.15 17.47
CA GLY A 106 5.20 14.14 16.66
C GLY A 106 5.84 15.54 16.58
N ASP A 107 7.16 15.61 16.61
CA ASP A 107 7.90 16.83 16.24
C ASP A 107 7.76 17.02 14.73
N VAL A 108 7.82 15.95 13.98
CA VAL A 108 7.47 15.87 12.55
C VAL A 108 6.53 14.70 12.27
N ILE A 109 5.84 14.79 11.14
CA ILE A 109 4.97 13.73 10.62
C ILE A 109 5.53 13.24 9.29
N VAL A 110 5.57 11.92 9.09
CA VAL A 110 5.86 11.28 7.81
C VAL A 110 4.59 10.61 7.31
N THR A 111 4.31 10.69 6.02
CA THR A 111 3.17 10.01 5.38
C THR A 111 3.57 9.57 3.97
N PRO A 112 2.95 8.51 3.39
CA PRO A 112 3.55 7.88 2.22
C PRO A 112 3.40 8.64 0.90
N THR A 113 2.46 9.58 0.78
CA THR A 113 2.21 10.26 -0.50
C THR A 113 2.01 11.77 -0.37
N PRO A 114 2.25 12.55 -1.45
CA PRO A 114 1.88 13.97 -1.48
C PRO A 114 0.38 14.21 -1.21
N TYR A 115 -0.48 13.31 -1.63
CA TYR A 115 -1.93 13.40 -1.36
C TYR A 115 -2.23 13.29 0.13
N SER A 116 -1.75 12.23 0.81
CA SER A 116 -1.96 12.09 2.25
C SER A 116 -1.31 13.24 3.05
N LYS A 117 -0.18 13.78 2.57
CA LYS A 117 0.41 15.01 3.13
C LYS A 117 -0.57 16.19 3.04
N ARG A 118 -1.14 16.48 1.85
CA ARG A 118 -2.13 17.55 1.68
C ARG A 118 -3.37 17.36 2.58
N LEU A 119 -3.87 16.12 2.73
CA LEU A 119 -4.98 15.83 3.63
C LEU A 119 -4.64 16.17 5.08
N LEU A 120 -3.48 15.75 5.56
CA LEU A 120 -3.04 16.00 6.95
C LEU A 120 -2.75 17.48 7.20
N GLU A 121 -2.19 18.21 6.23
CA GLU A 121 -2.00 19.67 6.29
C GLU A 121 -3.34 20.42 6.42
N GLY A 122 -4.42 19.86 5.85
CA GLY A 122 -5.79 20.37 5.99
C GLY A 122 -6.49 19.98 7.29
N TYR A 123 -5.87 19.17 8.15
CA TYR A 123 -6.50 18.78 9.42
C TYR A 123 -6.31 19.86 10.48
N LYS A 124 -7.42 20.47 10.94
CA LYS A 124 -7.41 21.44 12.04
C LYS A 124 -6.77 20.83 13.29
N GLY A 125 -5.63 21.40 13.71
CA GLY A 125 -4.81 20.91 14.83
C GLY A 125 -3.45 20.33 14.39
N LEU A 126 -3.16 20.27 13.08
CA LEU A 126 -1.85 19.89 12.53
C LEU A 126 -1.19 21.01 11.70
N GLU A 127 -1.76 22.22 11.67
CA GLU A 127 -1.35 23.35 10.81
C GLU A 127 0.12 23.74 10.99
N ASN A 128 0.65 23.58 12.20
CA ASN A 128 2.05 23.95 12.53
C ASN A 128 2.99 22.73 12.49
N LYS A 129 2.54 21.60 11.95
CA LYS A 129 3.38 20.40 11.87
C LYS A 129 4.12 20.35 10.54
N LYS A 130 5.42 20.09 10.61
CA LYS A 130 6.21 19.78 9.43
C LYS A 130 5.87 18.35 8.97
N ILE A 131 5.32 18.22 7.76
CA ILE A 131 4.84 16.93 7.21
C ILE A 131 5.66 16.59 5.97
N TYR A 132 6.25 15.39 5.97
CA TYR A 132 7.04 14.88 4.86
C TYR A 132 6.27 13.77 4.13
N ALA A 133 6.29 13.80 2.81
CA ALA A 133 5.80 12.69 1.97
C ALA A 133 6.99 11.79 1.64
N ILE A 134 7.05 10.61 2.26
CA ILE A 134 8.10 9.60 2.05
C ILE A 134 7.43 8.26 1.81
N SER A 135 7.65 7.66 0.64
CA SER A 135 7.08 6.38 0.25
C SER A 135 7.38 5.26 1.26
N ASN A 136 6.46 4.29 1.40
CA ASN A 136 6.74 3.05 2.11
C ASN A 136 7.81 2.20 1.43
N GLY A 137 8.15 2.53 0.19
CA GLY A 137 9.24 1.94 -0.56
C GLY A 137 8.97 0.55 -1.14
N ILE A 138 9.93 0.10 -1.91
CA ILE A 138 9.96 -1.21 -2.56
C ILE A 138 11.35 -1.82 -2.52
N GLU A 139 11.44 -3.13 -2.32
CA GLU A 139 12.66 -3.90 -2.55
C GLU A 139 12.77 -4.20 -4.06
N ILE A 140 13.35 -3.26 -4.81
CA ILE A 140 13.37 -3.35 -6.28
C ILE A 140 14.11 -4.60 -6.78
N GLU A 141 15.19 -5.00 -6.12
CA GLU A 141 15.92 -6.21 -6.45
C GLU A 141 15.11 -7.50 -6.24
N PHE A 142 14.16 -7.48 -5.30
CA PHE A 142 13.27 -8.60 -5.08
C PHE A 142 12.14 -8.60 -6.12
N PHE A 143 11.52 -7.44 -6.41
CA PHE A 143 10.39 -7.32 -7.35
C PHE A 143 10.82 -6.97 -8.78
N LYS A 144 12.02 -7.32 -9.20
CA LYS A 144 12.44 -7.11 -10.59
C LYS A 144 11.78 -8.11 -11.54
N LYS A 145 11.80 -7.76 -12.82
CA LYS A 145 11.32 -8.62 -13.90
C LYS A 145 12.06 -9.96 -13.93
N ASP A 146 11.32 -11.06 -13.93
CA ASP A 146 11.85 -12.43 -13.94
C ASP A 146 10.92 -13.38 -14.70
N LYS A 147 11.28 -13.68 -15.94
CA LYS A 147 10.50 -14.54 -16.83
C LYS A 147 10.31 -15.95 -16.28
N LYS A 148 11.33 -16.52 -15.61
CA LYS A 148 11.27 -17.88 -15.06
C LYS A 148 10.24 -17.99 -13.93
N LEU A 149 10.16 -16.96 -13.10
CA LEU A 149 9.12 -16.89 -12.04
C LEU A 149 7.73 -16.76 -12.64
N GLY A 150 7.57 -15.96 -13.68
CA GLY A 150 6.31 -15.86 -14.41
C GLY A 150 5.87 -17.18 -15.04
N GLU A 151 6.79 -17.90 -15.68
CA GLU A 151 6.52 -19.24 -16.24
C GLU A 151 6.14 -20.26 -15.15
N LYS A 152 6.87 -20.21 -14.01
CA LYS A 152 6.52 -21.05 -12.84
C LYS A 152 5.13 -20.74 -12.31
N PHE A 153 4.77 -19.48 -12.14
CA PHE A 153 3.44 -19.06 -11.71
C PHE A 153 2.36 -19.60 -12.64
N ARG A 154 2.51 -19.43 -13.95
CA ARG A 154 1.54 -19.95 -14.93
C ARG A 154 1.37 -21.47 -14.84
N LYS A 155 2.46 -22.21 -14.60
CA LYS A 155 2.42 -23.66 -14.38
C LYS A 155 1.69 -24.00 -13.08
N ASP A 156 2.03 -23.35 -11.97
CA ASP A 156 1.47 -23.64 -10.65
C ASP A 156 -0.06 -23.37 -10.58
N TYR A 157 -0.53 -22.42 -11.38
CA TYR A 157 -1.95 -22.04 -11.48
C TYR A 157 -2.67 -22.65 -12.71
N ASN A 158 -2.05 -23.62 -13.39
CA ASN A 158 -2.60 -24.31 -14.57
C ASN A 158 -3.07 -23.35 -15.66
N ILE A 159 -2.29 -22.30 -15.95
CA ILE A 159 -2.59 -21.29 -16.95
C ILE A 159 -1.95 -21.69 -18.27
N LYS A 160 -2.76 -21.86 -19.32
CA LYS A 160 -2.27 -22.20 -20.66
C LYS A 160 -1.52 -21.01 -21.28
N LYS A 161 -0.72 -21.31 -22.30
CA LYS A 161 0.13 -20.30 -22.95
C LYS A 161 -0.66 -19.20 -23.62
N ASP A 162 -1.83 -19.49 -24.15
CA ASP A 162 -2.73 -18.59 -24.87
C ASP A 162 -3.77 -17.90 -23.97
N GLU A 163 -3.96 -18.39 -22.73
CA GLU A 163 -4.87 -17.76 -21.78
C GLU A 163 -4.34 -16.40 -21.31
N LYS A 164 -5.23 -15.43 -21.29
CA LYS A 164 -4.97 -14.10 -20.73
C LYS A 164 -5.33 -14.05 -19.28
N VAL A 165 -4.39 -13.63 -18.44
CA VAL A 165 -4.52 -13.64 -16.99
C VAL A 165 -4.47 -12.24 -16.41
N ILE A 166 -5.51 -11.93 -15.66
CA ILE A 166 -5.69 -10.67 -14.93
C ILE A 166 -5.60 -10.99 -13.44
N ILE A 167 -4.75 -10.28 -12.71
CA ILE A 167 -4.63 -10.46 -11.27
C ILE A 167 -5.09 -9.24 -10.51
N GLY A 168 -5.59 -9.45 -9.28
CA GLY A 168 -5.87 -8.42 -8.27
C GLY A 168 -5.27 -8.80 -6.93
N ILE A 169 -4.89 -7.81 -6.12
CA ILE A 169 -4.27 -8.03 -4.81
C ILE A 169 -4.91 -7.13 -3.76
N GLY A 170 -5.45 -7.71 -2.69
CA GLY A 170 -6.04 -6.96 -1.59
C GLY A 170 -6.75 -7.82 -0.56
N LEU A 171 -7.05 -7.23 0.59
CA LEU A 171 -7.92 -7.83 1.59
C LEU A 171 -9.35 -7.93 1.03
N TYR A 172 -10.19 -8.82 1.59
CA TYR A 172 -11.60 -8.93 1.24
C TYR A 172 -12.41 -7.80 1.90
N ILE A 173 -12.26 -6.58 1.39
CA ILE A 173 -12.96 -5.38 1.82
C ILE A 173 -13.36 -4.54 0.60
N GLU A 174 -14.48 -3.81 0.69
CA GLU A 174 -15.02 -3.01 -0.43
C GLU A 174 -13.97 -2.03 -0.97
N ARG A 175 -13.27 -1.36 -0.08
CA ARG A 175 -12.25 -0.37 -0.42
C ARG A 175 -11.18 -0.89 -1.40
N LYS A 176 -10.90 -2.20 -1.41
CA LYS A 176 -9.94 -2.81 -2.34
C LYS A 176 -10.51 -3.10 -3.74
N GLY A 177 -11.81 -2.83 -3.95
CA GLY A 177 -12.46 -3.00 -5.24
C GLY A 177 -12.70 -4.47 -5.63
N ILE A 178 -12.76 -5.37 -4.64
CA ILE A 178 -12.99 -6.81 -4.90
C ILE A 178 -14.36 -7.07 -5.57
N VAL A 179 -15.36 -6.25 -5.27
CA VAL A 179 -16.70 -6.34 -5.86
C VAL A 179 -16.62 -6.05 -7.36
N ASP A 180 -15.91 -4.97 -7.74
CA ASP A 180 -15.71 -4.59 -9.14
C ASP A 180 -14.88 -5.61 -9.90
N PHE A 181 -13.85 -6.18 -9.24
CA PHE A 181 -13.03 -7.25 -9.82
C PHE A 181 -13.86 -8.48 -10.19
N VAL A 182 -14.78 -8.90 -9.30
CA VAL A 182 -15.69 -10.02 -9.56
C VAL A 182 -16.70 -9.68 -10.65
N GLU A 183 -17.22 -8.45 -10.66
CA GLU A 183 -18.12 -8.00 -11.74
C GLU A 183 -17.42 -8.00 -13.09
N LEU A 184 -16.16 -7.58 -13.17
CA LEU A 184 -15.35 -7.67 -14.39
C LEU A 184 -15.13 -9.12 -14.82
N ALA A 185 -14.90 -10.04 -13.87
CA ALA A 185 -14.77 -11.47 -14.18
C ALA A 185 -16.05 -12.05 -14.79
N LYS A 186 -17.24 -11.61 -14.33
CA LYS A 186 -18.53 -12.03 -14.95
C LYS A 186 -18.69 -11.49 -16.38
N ARG A 187 -18.29 -10.24 -16.62
CA ARG A 187 -18.45 -9.56 -17.93
C ARG A 187 -17.43 -10.03 -18.97
N LEU A 188 -16.30 -10.59 -18.53
CA LEU A 188 -15.15 -10.96 -19.36
C LEU A 188 -14.78 -12.43 -19.17
N PRO A 189 -15.68 -13.39 -19.50
CA PRO A 189 -15.48 -14.81 -19.27
C PRO A 189 -14.31 -15.40 -20.07
N GLU A 190 -13.85 -14.74 -21.12
CA GLU A 190 -12.72 -15.13 -21.95
C GLU A 190 -11.36 -14.92 -21.29
N TYR A 191 -11.26 -14.14 -20.19
CA TYR A 191 -10.02 -13.91 -19.45
C TYR A 191 -10.06 -14.60 -18.11
N LYS A 192 -8.90 -15.05 -17.63
CA LYS A 192 -8.75 -15.67 -16.32
C LYS A 192 -8.46 -14.60 -15.25
N PHE A 193 -9.24 -14.61 -14.18
CA PHE A 193 -9.12 -13.66 -13.07
C PHE A 193 -8.63 -14.39 -11.81
N ILE A 194 -7.60 -13.83 -11.15
CA ILE A 194 -7.07 -14.39 -9.90
C ILE A 194 -6.92 -13.26 -8.87
N TRP A 195 -7.58 -13.42 -7.73
CA TRP A 195 -7.45 -12.49 -6.61
C TRP A 195 -6.57 -13.07 -5.52
N PHE A 196 -5.55 -12.33 -5.09
CA PHE A 196 -4.66 -12.66 -3.98
C PHE A 196 -4.95 -11.80 -2.76
N GLY A 197 -4.94 -12.43 -1.59
CA GLY A 197 -5.20 -11.81 -0.30
C GLY A 197 -6.40 -12.42 0.39
N TYR A 198 -6.52 -12.11 1.69
CA TYR A 198 -7.54 -12.71 2.54
C TYR A 198 -7.86 -11.80 3.71
N SER A 199 -9.10 -11.76 4.12
CA SER A 199 -9.55 -11.37 5.46
C SER A 199 -10.78 -12.17 5.85
N PRO A 200 -11.04 -12.36 7.18
CA PRO A 200 -12.21 -13.11 7.63
C PRO A 200 -13.50 -12.44 7.15
N LEU A 201 -14.39 -13.22 6.53
CA LEU A 201 -15.66 -12.74 5.98
C LEU A 201 -16.67 -12.29 7.05
N ALA A 202 -16.46 -12.66 8.32
CA ALA A 202 -17.34 -12.26 9.42
C ALA A 202 -17.41 -10.73 9.61
N ALA A 203 -16.31 -10.02 9.31
CA ALA A 203 -16.24 -8.56 9.36
C ALA A 203 -16.52 -7.88 8.01
N ALA A 204 -16.70 -8.66 6.94
CA ALA A 204 -16.94 -8.15 5.60
C ALA A 204 -18.39 -7.65 5.44
N THR A 205 -18.57 -6.65 4.58
CA THR A 205 -19.90 -6.21 4.17
C THR A 205 -20.60 -7.26 3.30
N LYS A 206 -21.94 -7.13 3.15
CA LYS A 206 -22.70 -8.07 2.32
C LYS A 206 -22.18 -8.13 0.86
N PRO A 207 -21.94 -7.00 0.16
CA PRO A 207 -21.42 -7.04 -1.20
C PRO A 207 -20.09 -7.82 -1.34
N VAL A 208 -19.19 -7.66 -0.36
CA VAL A 208 -17.91 -8.40 -0.34
C VAL A 208 -18.14 -9.91 -0.12
N ARG A 209 -19.03 -10.28 0.81
CA ARG A 209 -19.36 -11.70 1.01
C ARG A 209 -19.97 -12.34 -0.23
N ASP A 210 -20.89 -11.63 -0.88
CA ASP A 210 -21.54 -12.11 -2.11
C ASP A 210 -20.51 -12.27 -3.23
N ALA A 211 -19.60 -11.30 -3.39
CA ALA A 211 -18.52 -11.35 -4.38
C ALA A 211 -17.58 -12.53 -4.15
N VAL A 212 -17.07 -12.71 -2.93
CA VAL A 212 -16.13 -13.81 -2.61
C VAL A 212 -16.78 -15.19 -2.73
N ASN A 213 -18.09 -15.29 -2.48
CA ASN A 213 -18.83 -16.53 -2.64
C ASN A 213 -19.27 -16.82 -4.10
N THR A 214 -19.06 -15.88 -5.02
CA THR A 214 -19.37 -16.06 -6.44
C THR A 214 -18.51 -17.18 -7.03
N LYS A 215 -19.14 -18.07 -7.78
CA LYS A 215 -18.49 -19.20 -8.48
C LYS A 215 -18.53 -18.94 -9.98
N LEU A 216 -17.35 -18.76 -10.59
CA LEU A 216 -17.16 -18.64 -12.03
C LEU A 216 -15.96 -19.48 -12.43
N ASP A 217 -16.02 -20.10 -13.61
CA ASP A 217 -14.94 -20.96 -14.12
C ASP A 217 -13.64 -20.18 -14.37
N ASN A 218 -13.77 -18.89 -14.65
CA ASN A 218 -12.66 -18.00 -14.93
C ASN A 218 -12.16 -17.18 -13.71
N LEU A 219 -12.72 -17.39 -12.50
CA LEU A 219 -12.38 -16.63 -11.29
C LEU A 219 -11.79 -17.54 -10.20
N THR A 220 -10.63 -17.19 -9.69
CA THR A 220 -9.96 -17.87 -8.59
C THR A 220 -9.65 -16.91 -7.44
N PHE A 221 -10.02 -17.26 -6.22
CA PHE A 221 -9.56 -16.63 -4.99
C PHE A 221 -8.42 -17.45 -4.40
N ALA A 222 -7.18 -16.98 -4.56
CA ALA A 222 -5.98 -17.70 -4.11
C ALA A 222 -5.73 -17.58 -2.59
N GLY A 223 -6.48 -16.70 -1.91
CA GLY A 223 -6.27 -16.45 -0.48
C GLY A 223 -4.96 -15.70 -0.19
N TYR A 224 -4.51 -15.79 1.07
CA TYR A 224 -3.20 -15.25 1.45
C TYR A 224 -2.09 -16.16 0.92
N VAL A 225 -1.11 -15.56 0.26
CA VAL A 225 0.06 -16.26 -0.29
C VAL A 225 1.34 -15.53 0.11
N GLU A 226 2.46 -16.23 0.05
CA GLU A 226 3.78 -15.66 0.34
C GLU A 226 4.25 -14.70 -0.76
N ARG A 227 5.19 -13.82 -0.42
CA ARG A 227 5.72 -12.76 -1.31
C ARG A 227 6.28 -13.30 -2.65
N ASP A 228 6.90 -14.48 -2.63
CA ASP A 228 7.43 -15.11 -3.84
C ASP A 228 6.34 -15.49 -4.83
N VAL A 229 5.17 -15.92 -4.34
CA VAL A 229 4.00 -16.20 -5.19
C VAL A 229 3.47 -14.91 -5.82
N ILE A 230 3.38 -13.81 -5.04
CA ILE A 230 2.99 -12.48 -5.56
C ILE A 230 3.97 -12.01 -6.63
N ARG A 231 5.29 -12.15 -6.38
CA ARG A 231 6.33 -11.81 -7.36
C ARG A 231 6.18 -12.65 -8.64
N GLY A 232 5.92 -13.94 -8.49
CA GLY A 232 5.63 -14.82 -9.62
C GLY A 232 4.38 -14.40 -10.39
N ALA A 233 3.31 -14.07 -9.69
CA ALA A 233 2.04 -13.61 -10.28
C ALA A 233 2.22 -12.29 -11.05
N MET A 234 2.93 -11.31 -10.49
CA MET A 234 3.26 -10.04 -11.16
C MET A 234 4.08 -10.28 -12.45
N ASN A 235 5.00 -11.24 -12.44
CA ASN A 235 5.81 -11.56 -13.61
C ASN A 235 5.11 -12.47 -14.63
N GLY A 236 4.05 -13.17 -14.24
CA GLY A 236 3.36 -14.17 -15.06
C GLY A 236 1.97 -13.79 -15.53
N CYS A 237 1.36 -12.74 -14.98
CA CYS A 237 0.10 -12.22 -15.48
C CYS A 237 0.30 -11.39 -16.76
N ASP A 238 -0.78 -11.20 -17.50
CA ASP A 238 -0.82 -10.29 -18.65
C ASP A 238 -1.23 -8.87 -18.23
N LEU A 239 -1.97 -8.73 -17.11
CA LEU A 239 -2.47 -7.45 -16.62
C LEU A 239 -2.70 -7.49 -15.10
N TYR A 240 -2.31 -6.42 -14.41
CA TYR A 240 -2.66 -6.18 -13.03
C TYR A 240 -3.83 -5.19 -12.93
N LEU A 241 -4.90 -5.56 -12.23
CA LEU A 241 -5.99 -4.65 -11.90
C LEU A 241 -5.87 -4.16 -10.46
N PHE A 242 -5.97 -2.85 -10.29
CA PHE A 242 -5.96 -2.21 -8.99
C PHE A 242 -7.21 -1.32 -8.84
N PRO A 243 -8.40 -1.93 -8.70
CA PRO A 243 -9.68 -1.23 -8.67
C PRO A 243 -10.00 -0.62 -7.31
N THR A 244 -8.99 -0.35 -6.49
CA THR A 244 -9.12 0.19 -5.15
C THR A 244 -9.83 1.55 -5.16
N LEU A 245 -10.70 1.78 -4.16
CA LEU A 245 -11.48 3.02 -4.03
C LEU A 245 -10.76 4.08 -3.19
N GLU A 246 -9.86 3.68 -2.30
CA GLU A 246 -9.07 4.57 -1.46
C GLU A 246 -7.79 3.87 -1.00
N GLU A 247 -6.70 4.62 -0.89
CA GLU A 247 -5.38 4.17 -0.44
C GLU A 247 -4.65 5.26 0.35
N THR A 248 -3.62 4.87 1.08
CA THR A 248 -2.60 5.81 1.55
C THR A 248 -1.39 5.86 0.63
N GLU A 249 -1.08 4.76 -0.08
CA GLU A 249 -0.08 4.70 -1.15
C GLU A 249 -0.38 3.59 -2.16
N GLY A 250 -0.60 2.36 -1.69
CA GLY A 250 -0.79 1.19 -2.55
C GLY A 250 0.53 0.50 -2.91
N ILE A 251 1.21 -0.11 -1.93
CA ILE A 251 2.46 -0.86 -2.18
C ILE A 251 2.35 -1.85 -3.37
N PRO A 252 1.23 -2.59 -3.57
CA PRO A 252 1.12 -3.52 -4.69
C PRO A 252 1.24 -2.91 -6.09
N ILE A 253 0.84 -1.64 -6.29
CA ILE A 253 1.05 -1.00 -7.59
C ILE A 253 2.53 -0.67 -7.82
N ILE A 254 3.28 -0.33 -6.76
CA ILE A 254 4.73 -0.11 -6.87
C ILE A 254 5.44 -1.44 -7.17
N GLU A 255 4.97 -2.56 -6.60
CA GLU A 255 5.45 -3.92 -6.91
C GLU A 255 5.22 -4.30 -8.38
N ALA A 256 4.04 -3.97 -8.92
CA ALA A 256 3.74 -4.17 -10.34
C ALA A 256 4.67 -3.33 -11.24
N CYS A 257 4.90 -2.07 -10.88
CA CYS A 257 5.84 -1.19 -11.58
C CYS A 257 7.26 -1.78 -11.59
N ALA A 258 7.74 -2.30 -10.45
CA ALA A 258 9.05 -2.91 -10.34
C ALA A 258 9.19 -4.20 -11.17
N CYS A 259 8.12 -4.97 -11.33
CA CYS A 259 8.07 -6.15 -12.21
C CYS A 259 7.85 -5.80 -13.68
N GLU A 260 7.77 -4.54 -14.06
CA GLU A 260 7.36 -4.10 -15.41
C GLU A 260 6.05 -4.79 -15.85
N THR A 261 5.03 -4.76 -14.99
CA THR A 261 3.71 -5.32 -15.25
C THR A 261 2.76 -4.21 -15.63
N ASP A 262 2.07 -4.35 -16.77
CA ASP A 262 1.02 -3.38 -17.15
C ASP A 262 -0.11 -3.40 -16.12
N ALA A 263 -0.57 -2.23 -15.75
CA ALA A 263 -1.62 -2.07 -14.76
C ALA A 263 -2.75 -1.15 -15.24
N ILE A 264 -3.99 -1.53 -14.92
CA ILE A 264 -5.14 -0.63 -14.97
C ILE A 264 -5.58 -0.38 -13.53
N ILE A 265 -5.58 0.88 -13.13
CA ILE A 265 -5.88 1.31 -11.76
C ILE A 265 -7.12 2.19 -11.73
N ARG A 266 -7.75 2.31 -10.56
CA ARG A 266 -8.82 3.31 -10.39
C ARG A 266 -8.23 4.72 -10.43
N ASP A 267 -8.94 5.62 -11.14
CA ASP A 267 -8.60 7.04 -11.15
C ASP A 267 -9.08 7.71 -9.85
N ILE A 268 -8.21 7.75 -8.87
CA ILE A 268 -8.46 8.35 -7.54
C ILE A 268 -7.36 9.36 -7.19
N PRO A 269 -7.67 10.36 -6.33
CA PRO A 269 -6.76 11.49 -6.05
C PRO A 269 -5.40 11.11 -5.49
N ILE A 270 -5.28 9.97 -4.78
CA ILE A 270 -4.01 9.52 -4.22
C ILE A 270 -2.93 9.29 -5.28
N PHE A 271 -3.34 8.99 -6.52
CA PHE A 271 -2.42 8.70 -7.63
C PHE A 271 -2.05 9.93 -8.45
N GLU A 272 -2.58 11.12 -8.12
CA GLU A 272 -2.23 12.37 -8.79
C GLU A 272 -0.76 12.71 -8.61
N GLY A 273 -0.13 13.10 -9.72
CA GLY A 273 1.26 13.60 -9.75
C GLY A 273 2.33 12.50 -9.72
N TRP A 274 1.94 11.21 -9.67
CA TRP A 274 2.91 10.12 -9.72
C TRP A 274 2.47 8.91 -10.58
N LEU A 275 1.17 8.60 -10.65
CA LEU A 275 0.64 7.65 -11.63
C LEU A 275 -0.18 8.41 -12.68
N GLU A 276 0.25 8.35 -13.93
CA GLU A 276 -0.30 9.11 -15.04
C GLU A 276 -0.88 8.16 -16.10
N ASP A 277 -2.14 8.41 -16.53
CA ASP A 277 -2.82 7.59 -17.53
C ASP A 277 -2.07 7.59 -18.85
N GLY A 278 -1.84 6.42 -19.43
CA GLY A 278 -1.15 6.22 -20.69
C GLY A 278 0.37 6.48 -20.66
N LYS A 279 0.94 6.83 -19.51
CA LYS A 279 2.37 7.09 -19.34
C LYS A 279 3.07 5.99 -18.55
N ASN A 280 2.57 5.68 -17.36
CA ASN A 280 3.13 4.63 -16.50
C ASN A 280 2.08 3.63 -15.95
N VAL A 281 0.81 3.96 -16.07
CA VAL A 281 -0.34 3.08 -15.83
C VAL A 281 -1.47 3.43 -16.81
N HIS A 282 -2.52 2.63 -16.84
CA HIS A 282 -3.82 3.05 -17.39
C HIS A 282 -4.80 3.30 -16.24
N LYS A 283 -5.69 4.30 -16.41
CA LYS A 283 -6.66 4.68 -15.38
C LYS A 283 -8.10 4.46 -15.85
N ALA A 284 -8.96 4.05 -14.94
CA ALA A 284 -10.40 3.87 -15.16
C ALA A 284 -11.19 4.34 -13.94
N LYS A 285 -12.34 4.98 -14.13
CA LYS A 285 -13.16 5.55 -13.05
C LYS A 285 -14.13 4.55 -12.43
N ASP A 286 -14.67 3.66 -13.24
CA ASP A 286 -15.71 2.71 -12.89
C ASP A 286 -15.54 1.38 -13.62
N VAL A 287 -16.44 0.44 -13.36
CA VAL A 287 -16.41 -0.92 -13.96
C VAL A 287 -16.49 -0.86 -15.48
N ASP A 288 -17.28 0.05 -16.06
CA ASP A 288 -17.48 0.15 -17.51
C ASP A 288 -16.20 0.64 -18.20
N GLU A 289 -15.51 1.63 -17.62
CA GLU A 289 -14.21 2.09 -18.11
C GLU A 289 -13.13 1.01 -17.92
N PHE A 290 -13.13 0.27 -16.79
CA PHE A 290 -12.23 -0.87 -16.60
C PHE A 290 -12.44 -1.92 -17.69
N GLU A 291 -13.69 -2.35 -17.92
CA GLU A 291 -14.03 -3.31 -18.97
C GLU A 291 -13.52 -2.85 -20.35
N LYS A 292 -13.81 -1.61 -20.70
CA LYS A 292 -13.36 -1.02 -21.96
C LYS A 292 -11.82 -1.03 -22.07
N LYS A 293 -11.11 -0.57 -21.05
CA LYS A 293 -9.64 -0.50 -21.06
C LYS A 293 -9.00 -1.90 -21.10
N ILE A 294 -9.57 -2.89 -20.42
CA ILE A 294 -9.13 -4.29 -20.50
C ILE A 294 -9.24 -4.81 -21.93
N LYS A 295 -10.41 -4.63 -22.57
CA LYS A 295 -10.63 -5.02 -23.98
C LYS A 295 -9.69 -4.28 -24.93
N ASP A 296 -9.50 -2.98 -24.74
CA ASP A 296 -8.60 -2.16 -25.58
C ASP A 296 -7.13 -2.59 -25.42
N PHE A 297 -6.72 -2.96 -24.20
CA PHE A 297 -5.37 -3.48 -23.91
C PHE A 297 -5.12 -4.82 -24.64
N PHE A 298 -5.98 -5.81 -24.46
CA PHE A 298 -5.79 -7.11 -25.09
C PHE A 298 -5.98 -7.09 -26.62
N ASN A 299 -6.79 -6.16 -27.13
CA ASN A 299 -6.95 -5.91 -28.56
C ASN A 299 -5.86 -4.98 -29.14
N LYS A 300 -4.80 -4.62 -28.34
CA LYS A 300 -3.68 -3.77 -28.74
C LYS A 300 -4.07 -2.36 -29.23
N LYS A 301 -5.22 -1.86 -28.80
CA LYS A 301 -5.67 -0.48 -29.09
C LYS A 301 -5.00 0.55 -28.17
N ILE A 302 -4.59 0.14 -26.96
CA ILE A 302 -3.74 0.92 -26.08
C ILE A 302 -2.39 0.21 -25.93
N LYS A 303 -1.32 1.01 -25.76
CA LYS A 303 0.06 0.51 -25.70
C LYS A 303 0.43 0.07 -24.28
N SER A 304 1.33 -0.92 -24.17
CA SER A 304 1.98 -1.21 -22.90
C SER A 304 2.79 -0.01 -22.43
N VAL A 305 2.67 0.29 -21.15
CA VAL A 305 3.41 1.35 -20.44
C VAL A 305 4.34 0.80 -19.36
N ALA A 306 4.42 -0.50 -19.24
CA ALA A 306 5.13 -1.23 -18.19
C ALA A 306 6.61 -0.81 -18.02
N LYS A 307 7.32 -0.58 -19.12
CA LYS A 307 8.73 -0.12 -19.07
C LYS A 307 8.90 1.28 -18.47
N HIS A 308 7.92 2.16 -18.68
CA HIS A 308 7.96 3.51 -18.12
C HIS A 308 7.62 3.52 -16.63
N SER A 309 6.84 2.54 -16.17
CA SER A 309 6.48 2.41 -14.76
C SER A 309 7.66 2.01 -13.87
N TYR A 310 8.67 1.31 -14.42
CA TYR A 310 9.85 0.86 -13.67
C TYR A 310 10.62 2.03 -13.01
N LYS A 311 10.79 3.15 -13.71
CA LYS A 311 11.45 4.35 -13.17
C LYS A 311 10.78 4.85 -11.88
N LEU A 312 9.45 4.75 -11.81
CA LEU A 312 8.69 5.11 -10.62
C LEU A 312 9.03 4.21 -9.42
N ALA A 313 9.26 2.92 -9.68
CA ALA A 313 9.71 1.99 -8.64
C ALA A 313 11.16 2.29 -8.20
N GLU A 314 12.06 2.64 -9.13
CA GLU A 314 13.43 3.06 -8.80
C GLU A 314 13.46 4.27 -7.86
N GLU A 315 12.62 5.27 -8.11
CA GLU A 315 12.50 6.46 -7.24
C GLU A 315 12.06 6.10 -5.81
N ARG A 316 11.34 4.99 -5.66
CA ARG A 316 10.82 4.45 -4.39
C ARG A 316 11.62 3.28 -3.83
N ASP A 317 12.81 3.01 -4.37
CA ASP A 317 13.69 1.98 -3.79
C ASP A 317 13.99 2.30 -2.31
N LEU A 318 14.09 1.25 -1.51
CA LEU A 318 14.35 1.36 -0.05
C LEU A 318 15.63 2.14 0.26
N LYS A 319 16.63 2.13 -0.60
CA LYS A 319 17.82 2.97 -0.46
C LYS A 319 17.48 4.46 -0.50
N ASN A 320 16.58 4.87 -1.41
CA ASN A 320 16.16 6.27 -1.50
C ASN A 320 15.24 6.64 -0.32
N VAL A 321 14.38 5.73 0.11
CA VAL A 321 13.54 5.91 1.31
C VAL A 321 14.42 6.07 2.56
N GLY A 322 15.47 5.25 2.69
CA GLY A 322 16.44 5.34 3.78
C GLY A 322 17.10 6.71 3.88
N LYS A 323 17.59 7.25 2.75
CA LYS A 323 18.17 8.59 2.69
C LYS A 323 17.19 9.68 3.15
N GLN A 324 15.94 9.64 2.66
CA GLN A 324 14.91 10.60 3.04
C GLN A 324 14.56 10.52 4.54
N LEU A 325 14.45 9.30 5.10
CA LEU A 325 14.21 9.10 6.53
C LEU A 325 15.39 9.63 7.36
N LYS A 326 16.63 9.41 6.93
CA LYS A 326 17.84 9.92 7.56
C LYS A 326 17.83 11.45 7.64
N GLU A 327 17.52 12.12 6.52
CA GLU A 327 17.39 13.58 6.47
C GLU A 327 16.35 14.10 7.47
N VAL A 328 15.20 13.41 7.58
CA VAL A 328 14.17 13.75 8.56
C VAL A 328 14.68 13.59 9.99
N TYR A 329 15.33 12.47 10.30
CA TYR A 329 15.87 12.24 11.65
C TYR A 329 16.95 13.26 12.01
N GLU A 330 17.87 13.55 11.09
CA GLU A 330 18.92 14.54 11.29
C GLU A 330 18.37 15.95 11.50
N SER A 331 17.28 16.29 10.79
CA SER A 331 16.66 17.63 10.92
C SER A 331 16.12 17.91 12.32
N ILE A 332 15.62 16.87 13.02
CA ILE A 332 15.06 17.04 14.38
C ILE A 332 16.09 16.72 15.48
N TYR A 333 17.15 15.96 15.16
CA TYR A 333 18.18 15.59 16.12
C TYR A 333 19.21 16.69 16.34
N LYS A 334 19.47 17.54 15.34
CA LYS A 334 20.44 18.63 15.37
C LYS A 334 19.86 19.97 15.84
N GLU A 335 18.56 20.04 16.14
CA GLU A 335 17.88 21.28 16.58
C GLU A 335 18.01 21.51 18.12
N ASP A 336 19.07 21.03 18.77
CA ASP A 336 19.39 21.33 20.18
C ASP A 336 20.59 22.24 20.29
#